data_c3fbaae0deb169efecb393801689f690
#
_entry.id   c3fbaae0deb169efecb393801689f690
#
_cell.length_a   1.000
_cell.length_b   1.000
_cell.length_c   1.000
_cell.angle_alpha   90.00
_cell.angle_beta   90.00
_cell.angle_gamma   90.00
#
_symmetry.space_group_name_H-M   'P 1'
#
loop_
_entity.id
_entity.type
_entity.pdbx_description
1 polymer ?
#
loop_
_entity_poly.entity_id
_entity_poly.type
_entity_poly.pdbx_seq_one_letter_code
_entity_poly.pdbx_strand_id
1 'polypeptide(L)'
;MKCPYCGHLGDKVVDSRESKEGEVIRRRRECLECGRRFTSYERIDEIPYMVVKKDGSRERFERQKLIAGLLKACEKRPVSVAQVEAVADKVEASLQERPEKEIATAEIGQAVMEELKRLDKVAYVRFASVYRHFRDIGEFMNELKDLLNTRE
;
A
#
# COMPACT_ATOMS: atom_id res chain seq x y z
N MET A 1 -16.93 -25.10 -11.93
CA MET A 1 -16.96 -23.72 -12.55
C MET A 1 -17.84 -23.76 -13.80
N LYS A 2 -18.60 -22.72 -14.07
CA LYS A 2 -19.54 -22.70 -15.20
C LYS A 2 -18.79 -22.83 -16.54
N CYS A 3 -19.18 -23.83 -17.34
CA CYS A 3 -18.58 -24.04 -18.66
C CYS A 3 -18.90 -22.87 -19.62
N PRO A 4 -17.90 -22.24 -20.26
CA PRO A 4 -18.13 -21.11 -21.16
C PRO A 4 -18.81 -21.50 -22.48
N TYR A 5 -18.93 -22.80 -22.77
CA TYR A 5 -19.50 -23.29 -24.04
C TYR A 5 -20.95 -23.75 -23.91
N CYS A 6 -21.30 -24.46 -22.84
CA CYS A 6 -22.66 -25.01 -22.67
C CYS A 6 -23.36 -24.52 -21.39
N GLY A 7 -22.66 -23.79 -20.52
CA GLY A 7 -23.24 -23.28 -19.27
C GLY A 7 -23.37 -24.29 -18.13
N HIS A 8 -23.00 -25.56 -18.34
CA HIS A 8 -23.03 -26.58 -17.30
C HIS A 8 -22.09 -26.25 -16.14
N LEU A 9 -22.49 -26.57 -14.89
CA LEU A 9 -21.72 -26.18 -13.69
C LEU A 9 -20.68 -27.23 -13.26
N GLY A 10 -20.80 -28.47 -13.74
CA GLY A 10 -19.90 -29.57 -13.41
C GLY A 10 -18.67 -29.60 -14.31
N ASP A 11 -17.48 -29.61 -13.72
CA ASP A 11 -16.22 -29.78 -14.41
C ASP A 11 -15.23 -30.59 -13.59
N LYS A 12 -14.20 -31.12 -14.23
CA LYS A 12 -13.04 -31.75 -13.59
C LYS A 12 -11.74 -31.03 -13.99
N VAL A 13 -10.80 -30.94 -13.09
CA VAL A 13 -9.46 -30.41 -13.36
C VAL A 13 -8.62 -31.52 -13.99
N VAL A 14 -8.08 -31.28 -15.18
CA VAL A 14 -7.26 -32.24 -15.92
C VAL A 14 -5.76 -31.93 -15.84
N ASP A 15 -5.39 -30.67 -15.60
CA ASP A 15 -4.01 -30.23 -15.41
C ASP A 15 -3.99 -28.99 -14.50
N SER A 16 -2.96 -28.89 -13.67
CA SER A 16 -2.74 -27.75 -12.78
C SER A 16 -1.26 -27.38 -12.77
N ARG A 17 -0.96 -26.11 -12.96
CA ARG A 17 0.41 -25.58 -12.96
C ARG A 17 0.47 -24.28 -12.19
N GLU A 18 1.46 -24.17 -11.34
CA GLU A 18 1.77 -22.91 -10.63
C GLU A 18 2.68 -22.04 -11.49
N SER A 19 2.55 -20.71 -11.37
CA SER A 19 3.53 -19.77 -11.91
C SER A 19 4.87 -19.92 -11.16
N LYS A 20 5.97 -19.46 -11.78
CA LYS A 20 7.31 -19.53 -11.16
C LYS A 20 7.40 -18.84 -9.80
N GLU A 21 6.54 -17.87 -9.57
CA GLU A 21 6.47 -17.07 -8.32
C GLU A 21 5.42 -17.58 -7.33
N GLY A 22 4.67 -18.62 -7.69
CA GLY A 22 3.63 -19.21 -6.83
C GLY A 22 2.34 -18.38 -6.69
N GLU A 23 2.27 -17.21 -7.34
CA GLU A 23 1.16 -16.25 -7.17
C GLU A 23 -0.11 -16.61 -7.94
N VAL A 24 0.03 -17.43 -8.99
CA VAL A 24 -1.07 -17.80 -9.89
C VAL A 24 -1.06 -19.30 -10.16
N ILE A 25 -2.22 -19.93 -9.98
CA ILE A 25 -2.45 -21.32 -10.37
C ILE A 25 -3.27 -21.33 -11.64
N ARG A 26 -2.69 -21.89 -12.73
CA ARG A 26 -3.39 -22.16 -13.97
C ARG A 26 -3.99 -23.55 -13.92
N ARG A 27 -5.33 -23.65 -14.06
CA ARG A 27 -6.03 -24.95 -14.11
C ARG A 27 -6.67 -25.17 -15.47
N ARG A 28 -6.37 -26.30 -16.10
CA ARG A 28 -7.07 -26.77 -17.29
C ARG A 28 -8.22 -27.65 -16.83
N ARG A 29 -9.43 -27.29 -17.24
CA ARG A 29 -10.67 -27.93 -16.83
C ARG A 29 -11.36 -28.57 -18.04
N GLU A 30 -12.11 -29.65 -17.80
CA GLU A 30 -12.91 -30.32 -18.80
C GLU A 30 -14.35 -30.38 -18.29
N CYS A 31 -15.30 -29.87 -19.11
CA CYS A 31 -16.72 -29.92 -18.78
C CYS A 31 -17.23 -31.35 -18.77
N LEU A 32 -17.97 -31.73 -17.74
CA LEU A 32 -18.55 -33.08 -17.63
C LEU A 32 -19.67 -33.33 -18.61
N GLU A 33 -20.33 -32.29 -19.12
CA GLU A 33 -21.44 -32.42 -20.07
C GLU A 33 -20.95 -32.40 -21.53
N CYS A 34 -20.31 -31.32 -21.96
CA CYS A 34 -19.91 -31.15 -23.35
C CYS A 34 -18.50 -31.63 -23.67
N GLY A 35 -17.70 -32.07 -22.71
CA GLY A 35 -16.34 -32.57 -22.87
C GLY A 35 -15.30 -31.52 -23.31
N ARG A 36 -15.72 -30.28 -23.56
CA ARG A 36 -14.80 -29.23 -24.00
C ARG A 36 -13.93 -28.77 -22.84
N ARG A 37 -12.69 -28.39 -23.20
CA ARG A 37 -11.70 -27.93 -22.24
C ARG A 37 -11.62 -26.42 -22.25
N PHE A 38 -11.50 -25.84 -21.01
CA PHE A 38 -11.27 -24.42 -20.81
C PHE A 38 -10.23 -24.21 -19.70
N THR A 39 -9.67 -23.03 -19.64
CA THR A 39 -8.63 -22.70 -18.67
C THR A 39 -9.16 -21.66 -17.68
N SER A 40 -8.89 -21.89 -16.41
CA SER A 40 -9.11 -20.90 -15.34
C SER A 40 -7.80 -20.54 -14.67
N TYR A 41 -7.75 -19.35 -14.09
CA TYR A 41 -6.65 -18.88 -13.27
C TYR A 41 -7.16 -18.57 -11.88
N GLU A 42 -6.47 -19.10 -10.88
CA GLU A 42 -6.69 -18.75 -9.49
C GLU A 42 -5.59 -17.78 -9.06
N ARG A 43 -5.97 -16.70 -8.41
CA ARG A 43 -5.08 -15.71 -7.81
C ARG A 43 -5.60 -15.41 -6.42
N ILE A 44 -4.70 -15.00 -5.54
CA ILE A 44 -5.09 -14.39 -4.29
C ILE A 44 -5.74 -13.04 -4.64
N ASP A 45 -6.98 -12.85 -4.21
CA ASP A 45 -7.67 -11.58 -4.40
C ASP A 45 -7.18 -10.60 -3.33
N GLU A 46 -6.28 -9.71 -3.74
CA GLU A 46 -5.79 -8.64 -2.88
C GLU A 46 -6.89 -7.57 -2.76
N ILE A 47 -7.59 -7.59 -1.63
CA ILE A 47 -8.54 -6.52 -1.33
C ILE A 47 -7.74 -5.24 -1.11
N PRO A 48 -7.89 -4.22 -1.97
CA PRO A 48 -7.12 -2.99 -1.84
C PRO A 48 -7.47 -2.26 -0.55
N TYR A 49 -6.46 -1.70 0.10
CA TYR A 49 -6.69 -0.78 1.21
C TYR A 49 -7.32 0.51 0.71
N MET A 50 -8.34 0.96 1.41
CA MET A 50 -9.01 2.23 1.14
C MET A 50 -8.50 3.31 2.09
N VAL A 51 -8.15 4.44 1.55
CA VAL A 51 -7.72 5.61 2.32
C VAL A 51 -8.92 6.53 2.50
N VAL A 52 -9.26 6.79 3.76
CA VAL A 52 -10.32 7.74 4.11
C VAL A 52 -9.72 9.13 4.28
N LYS A 53 -10.12 10.06 3.43
CA LYS A 53 -9.67 11.46 3.47
C LYS A 53 -10.40 12.24 4.57
N LYS A 54 -9.90 13.44 4.88
CA LYS A 54 -10.50 14.35 5.89
C LYS A 54 -11.93 14.75 5.56
N ASP A 55 -12.28 14.84 4.27
CA ASP A 55 -13.64 15.13 3.79
C ASP A 55 -14.57 13.92 3.80
N GLY A 56 -14.07 12.76 4.28
CA GLY A 56 -14.80 11.50 4.32
C GLY A 56 -14.81 10.72 3.01
N SER A 57 -14.21 11.25 1.93
CA SER A 57 -14.06 10.53 0.67
C SER A 57 -13.08 9.37 0.81
N ARG A 58 -13.30 8.33 0.00
CA ARG A 58 -12.48 7.12 -0.02
C ARG A 58 -11.78 6.97 -1.36
N GLU A 59 -10.48 6.70 -1.32
CA GLU A 59 -9.70 6.34 -2.51
C GLU A 59 -8.83 5.11 -2.22
N ARG A 60 -8.41 4.41 -3.27
CA ARG A 60 -7.48 3.30 -3.12
C ARG A 60 -6.13 3.83 -2.62
N PHE A 61 -5.48 3.05 -1.74
CA PHE A 61 -4.10 3.31 -1.40
C PHE A 61 -3.22 3.12 -2.65
N GLU A 62 -2.44 4.13 -2.98
CA GLU A 62 -1.51 4.12 -4.09
C GLU A 62 -0.09 4.36 -3.58
N ARG A 63 0.74 3.30 -3.58
CA ARG A 63 2.15 3.37 -3.20
C ARG A 63 2.90 4.49 -3.91
N GLN A 64 2.61 4.71 -5.20
CA GLN A 64 3.27 5.75 -5.98
C GLN A 64 3.02 7.17 -5.44
N LYS A 65 1.84 7.45 -4.91
CA LYS A 65 1.53 8.73 -4.24
C LYS A 65 2.36 8.91 -2.97
N LEU A 66 2.51 7.83 -2.19
CA LEU A 66 3.34 7.83 -0.99
C LEU A 66 4.81 8.12 -1.33
N ILE A 67 5.38 7.39 -2.29
CA ILE A 67 6.76 7.58 -2.74
C ILE A 67 6.97 9.00 -3.29
N ALA A 68 6.06 9.52 -4.11
CA ALA A 68 6.16 10.89 -4.64
C ALA A 68 6.19 11.94 -3.52
N GLY A 69 5.37 11.78 -2.48
CA GLY A 69 5.37 12.65 -1.30
C GLY A 69 6.69 12.59 -0.52
N LEU A 70 7.22 11.39 -0.31
CA LEU A 70 8.52 11.17 0.34
C LEU A 70 9.68 11.77 -0.45
N LEU A 71 9.75 11.55 -1.76
CA LEU A 71 10.78 12.11 -2.64
C LEU A 71 10.78 13.64 -2.60
N LYS A 72 9.59 14.25 -2.60
CA LYS A 72 9.44 15.72 -2.50
C LYS A 72 9.96 16.24 -1.16
N ALA A 73 9.69 15.56 -0.06
CA ALA A 73 10.20 15.92 1.25
C ALA A 73 11.73 15.77 1.34
N CYS A 74 12.28 14.73 0.71
CA CYS A 74 13.72 14.42 0.70
C CYS A 74 14.51 15.15 -0.39
N GLU A 75 13.90 16.03 -1.17
CA GLU A 75 14.58 16.75 -2.26
C GLU A 75 15.80 17.51 -1.75
N LYS A 76 16.95 17.33 -2.42
CA LYS A 76 18.26 17.90 -2.03
C LYS A 76 18.74 17.49 -0.63
N ARG A 77 18.25 16.37 -0.11
CA ARG A 77 18.77 15.76 1.11
C ARG A 77 19.62 14.53 0.77
N PRO A 78 20.59 14.14 1.61
CA PRO A 78 21.42 12.95 1.41
C PRO A 78 20.63 11.66 1.72
N VAL A 79 19.48 11.51 1.10
CA VAL A 79 18.58 10.35 1.23
C VAL A 79 18.47 9.69 -0.13
N SER A 80 18.82 8.41 -0.19
CA SER A 80 18.77 7.63 -1.43
C SER A 80 17.32 7.18 -1.74
N VAL A 81 17.08 6.89 -3.02
CA VAL A 81 15.78 6.31 -3.46
C VAL A 81 15.49 5.01 -2.72
N ALA A 82 16.50 4.16 -2.50
CA ALA A 82 16.35 2.91 -1.75
C ALA A 82 15.89 3.14 -0.30
N GLN A 83 16.36 4.21 0.34
CA GLN A 83 15.89 4.57 1.69
C GLN A 83 14.44 5.06 1.67
N VAL A 84 14.04 5.82 0.65
CA VAL A 84 12.65 6.24 0.45
C VAL A 84 11.73 5.03 0.24
N GLU A 85 12.15 4.08 -0.59
CA GLU A 85 11.42 2.84 -0.81
C GLU A 85 11.30 2.01 0.46
N ALA A 86 12.37 1.90 1.26
CA ALA A 86 12.34 1.21 2.54
C ALA A 86 11.35 1.83 3.54
N VAL A 87 11.21 3.17 3.55
CA VAL A 87 10.18 3.86 4.34
C VAL A 87 8.78 3.49 3.83
N ALA A 88 8.57 3.49 2.53
CA ALA A 88 7.29 3.10 1.93
C ALA A 88 6.93 1.65 2.27
N ASP A 89 7.89 0.72 2.21
CA ASP A 89 7.70 -0.69 2.57
C ASP A 89 7.26 -0.87 4.02
N LYS A 90 7.89 -0.14 4.94
CA LYS A 90 7.52 -0.18 6.38
C LYS A 90 6.12 0.36 6.62
N VAL A 91 5.77 1.46 5.97
CA VAL A 91 4.41 2.02 6.05
C VAL A 91 3.40 1.02 5.52
N GLU A 92 3.62 0.43 4.34
CA GLU A 92 2.75 -0.61 3.79
C GLU A 92 2.62 -1.82 4.70
N ALA A 93 3.73 -2.33 5.25
CA ALA A 93 3.71 -3.45 6.17
C ALA A 93 2.83 -3.16 7.39
N SER A 94 2.93 -1.94 7.96
CA SER A 94 2.09 -1.52 9.09
C SER A 94 0.59 -1.48 8.75
N LEU A 95 0.26 -1.22 7.47
CA LEU A 95 -1.13 -1.26 6.99
C LEU A 95 -1.64 -2.69 6.82
N GLN A 96 -0.79 -3.60 6.33
CA GLN A 96 -1.14 -5.00 6.08
C GLN A 96 -1.45 -5.77 7.37
N GLU A 97 -0.85 -5.39 8.48
CA GLU A 97 -1.11 -5.99 9.80
C GLU A 97 -2.51 -5.67 10.35
N ARG A 98 -3.21 -4.70 9.78
CA ARG A 98 -4.53 -4.28 10.24
C ARG A 98 -5.63 -5.15 9.64
N PRO A 99 -6.58 -5.63 10.45
CA PRO A 99 -7.74 -6.36 9.94
C PRO A 99 -8.69 -5.48 9.14
N GLU A 100 -8.71 -4.18 9.44
CA GLU A 100 -9.54 -3.19 8.76
C GLU A 100 -8.89 -2.78 7.44
N LYS A 101 -9.65 -2.87 6.36
CA LYS A 101 -9.18 -2.49 5.01
C LYS A 101 -9.39 -1.00 4.71
N GLU A 102 -9.75 -0.21 5.70
CA GLU A 102 -9.86 1.25 5.66
C GLU A 102 -8.87 1.89 6.62
N ILE A 103 -8.18 2.94 6.18
CA ILE A 103 -7.24 3.69 7.00
C ILE A 103 -7.40 5.18 6.77
N ALA A 104 -7.36 5.96 7.85
CA ALA A 104 -7.37 7.42 7.73
C ALA A 104 -6.05 7.95 7.14
N THR A 105 -6.15 8.93 6.26
CA THR A 105 -4.97 9.63 5.71
C THR A 105 -4.05 10.13 6.82
N ALA A 106 -4.61 10.58 7.95
CA ALA A 106 -3.84 11.07 9.09
C ALA A 106 -2.94 9.98 9.71
N GLU A 107 -3.38 8.73 9.74
CA GLU A 107 -2.61 7.61 10.28
C GLU A 107 -1.43 7.25 9.37
N ILE A 108 -1.65 7.26 8.03
CA ILE A 108 -0.58 7.07 7.06
C ILE A 108 0.49 8.17 7.25
N GLY A 109 0.04 9.42 7.36
CA GLY A 109 0.95 10.53 7.58
C GLY A 109 1.72 10.45 8.88
N GLN A 110 1.11 9.98 9.95
CA GLN A 110 1.79 9.76 11.23
C GLN A 110 2.88 8.68 11.08
N ALA A 111 2.57 7.56 10.45
CA ALA A 111 3.56 6.50 10.19
C ALA A 111 4.74 6.99 9.35
N VAL A 112 4.47 7.78 8.30
CA VAL A 112 5.51 8.41 7.48
C VAL A 112 6.36 9.36 8.31
N MET A 113 5.77 10.20 9.15
CA MET A 113 6.49 11.15 9.99
C MET A 113 7.41 10.44 10.99
N GLU A 114 6.99 9.35 11.58
CA GLU A 114 7.82 8.55 12.49
C GLU A 114 9.07 7.99 11.80
N GLU A 115 8.93 7.49 10.58
CA GLU A 115 10.07 7.00 9.80
C GLU A 115 10.99 8.14 9.32
N LEU A 116 10.42 9.25 8.84
CA LEU A 116 11.19 10.42 8.42
C LEU A 116 11.96 11.08 9.58
N LYS A 117 11.39 11.07 10.78
CA LYS A 117 12.05 11.60 11.99
C LYS A 117 13.38 10.90 12.26
N ARG A 118 13.44 9.59 11.98
CA ARG A 118 14.65 8.77 12.13
C ARG A 118 15.60 8.93 10.94
N LEU A 119 15.07 9.12 9.74
CA LEU A 119 15.83 9.15 8.50
C LEU A 119 16.51 10.49 8.27
N ASP A 120 15.75 11.58 8.29
CA ASP A 120 16.24 12.95 8.05
C ASP A 120 15.29 13.98 8.66
N LYS A 121 15.78 14.71 9.67
CA LYS A 121 14.98 15.69 10.41
C LYS A 121 14.46 16.85 9.55
N VAL A 122 15.19 17.23 8.48
CA VAL A 122 14.73 18.28 7.56
C VAL A 122 13.63 17.77 6.65
N ALA A 123 13.75 16.55 6.13
CA ALA A 123 12.67 15.90 5.36
C ALA A 123 11.41 15.73 6.24
N TYR A 124 11.56 15.37 7.50
CA TYR A 124 10.47 15.34 8.48
C TYR A 124 9.74 16.68 8.57
N VAL A 125 10.47 17.78 8.79
CA VAL A 125 9.89 19.13 8.92
C VAL A 125 9.14 19.54 7.65
N ARG A 126 9.70 19.26 6.48
CA ARG A 126 9.05 19.56 5.20
C ARG A 126 7.76 18.77 5.01
N PHE A 127 7.79 17.48 5.33
CA PHE A 127 6.60 16.64 5.24
C PHE A 127 5.54 17.09 6.25
N ALA A 128 5.94 17.33 7.50
CA ALA A 128 5.06 17.79 8.55
C ALA A 128 4.42 19.15 8.21
N SER A 129 5.14 20.07 7.59
CA SER A 129 4.61 21.39 7.19
C SER A 129 3.44 21.32 6.22
N VAL A 130 3.38 20.28 5.39
CA VAL A 130 2.28 20.05 4.44
C VAL A 130 1.19 19.17 5.04
N TYR A 131 1.59 18.18 5.83
CA TYR A 131 0.68 17.14 6.31
C TYR A 131 -0.02 17.48 7.62
N ARG A 132 0.71 18.08 8.57
CA ARG A 132 0.17 18.68 9.78
C ARG A 132 -0.33 20.09 9.46
N HIS A 133 -1.61 20.32 9.61
CA HIS A 133 -2.16 21.67 9.50
C HIS A 133 -1.85 22.42 10.81
N PHE A 134 -0.69 23.06 10.87
CA PHE A 134 -0.37 23.96 11.98
C PHE A 134 -1.30 25.17 11.95
N ARG A 135 -1.88 25.51 13.09
CA ARG A 135 -2.80 26.65 13.24
C ARG A 135 -2.05 27.98 13.16
N ASP A 136 -0.84 28.01 13.70
CA ASP A 136 0.01 29.17 13.75
C ASP A 136 1.50 28.80 13.78
N ILE A 137 2.36 29.82 13.72
CA ILE A 137 3.82 29.66 13.80
C ILE A 137 4.28 29.11 15.15
N GLY A 138 3.54 29.39 16.23
CA GLY A 138 3.88 28.91 17.57
C GLY A 138 3.78 27.41 17.68
N GLU A 139 2.72 26.82 17.12
CA GLU A 139 2.53 25.37 17.06
C GLU A 139 3.63 24.69 16.24
N PHE A 140 4.02 25.29 15.10
CA PHE A 140 5.14 24.83 14.29
C PHE A 140 6.48 24.92 15.03
N MET A 141 6.74 26.01 15.75
CA MET A 141 7.95 26.20 16.54
C MET A 141 8.05 25.19 17.70
N ASN A 142 6.95 24.82 18.32
CA ASN A 142 6.93 23.79 19.36
C ASN A 142 7.32 22.42 18.78
N GLU A 143 6.79 22.06 17.62
CA GLU A 143 7.17 20.83 16.92
C GLU A 143 8.69 20.77 16.62
N LEU A 144 9.27 21.91 16.17
CA LEU A 144 10.71 22.01 15.95
C LEU A 144 11.53 21.84 17.24
N LYS A 145 11.08 22.43 18.35
CA LYS A 145 11.74 22.28 19.67
C LYS A 145 11.69 20.83 20.14
N ASP A 146 10.58 20.17 20.00
CA ASP A 146 10.42 18.76 20.37
C ASP A 146 11.33 17.86 19.50
N LEU A 147 11.47 18.19 18.21
CA LEU A 147 12.37 17.49 17.31
C LEU A 147 13.84 17.66 17.69
N LEU A 148 14.23 18.84 18.20
CA LEU A 148 15.61 19.12 18.66
C LEU A 148 15.90 18.47 20.02
N ASN A 149 14.91 18.38 20.90
CA ASN A 149 15.02 17.80 22.23
C ASN A 149 15.02 16.27 22.22
N THR A 150 14.55 15.65 21.16
CA THR A 150 14.65 14.20 20.96
C THR A 150 16.09 13.85 20.62
N ARG A 151 16.96 13.77 21.65
CA ARG A 151 18.28 13.16 21.58
C ARG A 151 18.09 11.64 21.50
N GLU A 152 18.85 11.01 20.62
CA GLU A 152 19.00 9.56 20.52
C GLU A 152 19.31 8.91 21.87
#